data_45344a3526c9c1da02926f41c51a6cb0
#
_entry.id   45344a3526c9c1da02926f41c51a6cb0
#
_cell.length_a   1.000
_cell.length_b   1.000
_cell.length_c   1.000
_cell.angle_alpha   90.00
_cell.angle_beta   90.00
_cell.angle_gamma   90.00
#
_symmetry.space_group_name_H-M   'P 1'
#
loop_
_entity.id
_entity.type
_entity.pdbx_description
1 polymer ?
#
loop_
_entity_poly.entity_id
_entity_poly.type
_entity_poly.pdbx_seq_one_letter_code
_entity_poly.pdbx_strand_id
1 'polypeptide(L)'
;MEAFETFITNVTDFVWGGTWGDKTILPVGPVVVLLLGAGLYFMVKLKFRPLKRFIPALAEVWAGRKGDGDKSKITAWQALSTALSGQVGTGNLAGVATAITLGGPGAIFWMWITAIFGMALAFAESSLAIKYRETDKYGRVNGGPMYYIKNGLGQSWGWLAVLFCIGTLFSATATGGMVQANSITQSVQETSRAFSLPCQLSQPAIKGIRLVNNGVAKADQMNKADLAKVSACELETSNPDTLVIILEDVEGSDTLVNTASVEAGSNNLDTVIANWLIGLIIAALVFAVIIGGIKSIGSVAGKVVPLMAVAYIGIAFVVILMNASEVPQAFAAIFKGAFGWSAATGGFTGAVLAIAIRAGVDRGLFSNEAGQGSAPIAHAAAQTKNPTTQGEIAMIGVFIDTILICTMTALVILCVQGDFVNAAGEPVKYAYQAAGLEATAITNAAYASAIPGGGWVVTIAIAFFAFTTIIGWSYYAEQAVTYLVGEWATKLIRYIWVGVIFVGALTQVGFIWMLGGLANASMAVPNLIAILALSGVVLAMHKKNGDPDTEDGDSIMLKGEGVE
;
A
#
# COMPACT_ATOMS: atom_id res chain seq x y z
N MET A 1 8.13 -17.39 -20.85
CA MET A 1 7.86 -16.63 -19.64
C MET A 1 8.56 -15.29 -19.72
N GLU A 2 9.87 -15.22 -19.95
CA GLU A 2 10.65 -13.98 -20.06
C GLU A 2 10.09 -12.91 -21.01
N ALA A 3 9.66 -13.29 -22.23
CA ALA A 3 9.08 -12.33 -23.17
C ALA A 3 7.78 -11.70 -22.68
N PHE A 4 6.97 -12.45 -21.92
CA PHE A 4 5.75 -11.94 -21.32
C PHE A 4 6.06 -11.01 -20.14
N GLU A 5 7.00 -11.38 -19.28
CA GLU A 5 7.46 -10.54 -18.17
C GLU A 5 8.05 -9.22 -18.68
N THR A 6 8.92 -9.28 -19.72
CA THR A 6 9.48 -8.10 -20.37
C THR A 6 8.40 -7.20 -20.96
N PHE A 7 7.38 -7.78 -21.60
CA PHE A 7 6.26 -7.01 -22.14
C PHE A 7 5.47 -6.29 -21.03
N ILE A 8 5.12 -7.00 -19.96
CA ILE A 8 4.40 -6.42 -18.82
C ILE A 8 5.21 -5.32 -18.13
N THR A 9 6.52 -5.55 -17.96
CA THR A 9 7.42 -4.54 -17.40
C THR A 9 7.44 -3.28 -18.27
N ASN A 10 7.61 -3.43 -19.59
CA ASN A 10 7.62 -2.30 -20.52
C ASN A 10 6.30 -1.52 -20.50
N VAL A 11 5.15 -2.22 -20.45
CA VAL A 11 3.84 -1.57 -20.34
C VAL A 11 3.72 -0.81 -19.01
N THR A 12 4.12 -1.41 -17.90
CA THR A 12 4.10 -0.79 -16.59
C THR A 12 5.01 0.44 -16.53
N ASP A 13 6.21 0.32 -17.07
CA ASP A 13 7.18 1.41 -17.13
C ASP A 13 6.71 2.56 -18.03
N PHE A 14 6.03 2.26 -19.15
CA PHE A 14 5.42 3.30 -19.96
C PHE A 14 4.29 4.01 -19.22
N VAL A 15 3.40 3.25 -18.60
CA VAL A 15 2.21 3.78 -17.92
C VAL A 15 2.57 4.69 -16.75
N TRP A 16 3.57 4.31 -15.94
CA TRP A 16 3.99 5.04 -14.75
C TRP A 16 5.21 5.95 -14.97
N GLY A 17 6.16 5.51 -15.81
CA GLY A 17 7.44 6.19 -16.02
C GLY A 17 7.58 6.92 -17.35
N GLY A 18 6.75 6.60 -18.34
CA GLY A 18 6.89 7.13 -19.69
C GLY A 18 8.02 6.50 -20.50
N THR A 19 8.56 5.36 -20.04
CA THR A 19 9.68 4.65 -20.67
C THR A 19 9.23 3.33 -21.28
N TRP A 20 9.84 2.91 -22.37
CA TRP A 20 9.63 1.60 -23.01
C TRP A 20 10.99 0.96 -23.29
N GLY A 21 11.34 -0.06 -22.52
CA GLY A 21 12.72 -0.54 -22.45
C GLY A 21 13.67 0.62 -22.09
N ASP A 22 14.76 0.73 -22.79
CA ASP A 22 15.78 1.77 -22.55
C ASP A 22 15.41 3.16 -23.11
N LYS A 23 14.23 3.29 -23.74
CA LYS A 23 13.82 4.54 -24.40
C LYS A 23 12.86 5.34 -23.53
N THR A 24 13.22 6.59 -23.21
CA THR A 24 12.29 7.57 -22.65
C THR A 24 11.40 8.11 -23.76
N ILE A 25 10.09 7.82 -23.69
CA ILE A 25 9.07 8.29 -24.64
C ILE A 25 8.42 9.58 -24.11
N LEU A 26 8.14 9.62 -22.82
CA LEU A 26 7.58 10.77 -22.11
C LEU A 26 8.43 11.06 -20.86
N PRO A 27 8.53 12.32 -20.43
CA PRO A 27 9.29 12.66 -19.22
C PRO A 27 8.67 12.10 -17.94
N VAL A 28 7.36 11.83 -17.95
CA VAL A 28 6.59 11.25 -16.85
C VAL A 28 5.48 10.37 -17.43
N GLY A 29 5.12 9.31 -16.76
CA GLY A 29 4.10 8.38 -17.23
C GLY A 29 2.70 9.01 -17.37
N PRO A 30 1.91 8.58 -18.38
CA PRO A 30 0.60 9.17 -18.67
C PRO A 30 -0.39 9.07 -17.50
N VAL A 31 -0.35 8.01 -16.71
CA VAL A 31 -1.23 7.86 -15.53
C VAL A 31 -0.87 8.86 -14.44
N VAL A 32 0.41 9.13 -14.22
CA VAL A 32 0.89 10.14 -13.26
C VAL A 32 0.37 11.53 -13.65
N VAL A 33 0.48 11.88 -14.94
CA VAL A 33 -0.02 13.17 -15.46
C VAL A 33 -1.54 13.27 -15.33
N LEU A 34 -2.26 12.20 -15.68
CA LEU A 34 -3.73 12.17 -15.59
C LEU A 34 -4.19 12.31 -14.14
N LEU A 35 -3.56 11.62 -13.21
CA LEU A 35 -3.91 11.60 -11.79
C LEU A 35 -3.66 12.96 -11.13
N LEU A 36 -2.45 13.50 -11.29
CA LEU A 36 -2.10 14.81 -10.73
C LEU A 36 -2.91 15.92 -11.41
N GLY A 37 -3.12 15.84 -12.73
CA GLY A 37 -3.90 16.80 -13.49
C GLY A 37 -5.37 16.82 -13.08
N ALA A 38 -6.01 15.65 -12.97
CA ALA A 38 -7.39 15.52 -12.51
C ALA A 38 -7.52 15.98 -11.05
N GLY A 39 -6.60 15.58 -10.18
CA GLY A 39 -6.60 16.00 -8.77
C GLY A 39 -6.47 17.51 -8.62
N LEU A 40 -5.53 18.14 -9.33
CA LEU A 40 -5.36 19.59 -9.37
C LEU A 40 -6.62 20.29 -9.94
N TYR A 41 -7.17 19.78 -11.03
CA TYR A 41 -8.40 20.28 -11.63
C TYR A 41 -9.55 20.32 -10.60
N PHE A 42 -9.82 19.19 -9.92
CA PHE A 42 -10.86 19.14 -8.90
C PHE A 42 -10.52 20.02 -7.69
N MET A 43 -9.28 20.04 -7.24
CA MET A 43 -8.87 20.89 -6.10
C MET A 43 -9.17 22.37 -6.38
N VAL A 44 -8.81 22.88 -7.57
CA VAL A 44 -9.05 24.26 -7.97
C VAL A 44 -10.55 24.53 -8.20
N LYS A 45 -11.24 23.64 -8.94
CA LYS A 45 -12.66 23.82 -9.27
C LYS A 45 -13.58 23.71 -8.04
N LEU A 46 -13.20 22.92 -7.06
CA LEU A 46 -13.86 22.84 -5.75
C LEU A 46 -13.43 23.95 -4.79
N LYS A 47 -12.66 24.96 -5.27
CA LYS A 47 -12.19 26.10 -4.46
C LYS A 47 -11.49 25.67 -3.17
N PHE A 48 -10.67 24.62 -3.26
CA PHE A 48 -9.94 24.03 -2.12
C PHE A 48 -10.86 23.52 -1.00
N ARG A 49 -12.07 23.10 -1.33
CA ARG A 49 -13.03 22.57 -0.36
C ARG A 49 -12.43 21.45 0.52
N PRO A 50 -11.66 20.47 0.00
CA PRO A 50 -11.07 19.42 0.83
C PRO A 50 -10.22 19.96 1.97
N LEU A 51 -9.50 21.03 1.76
CA LEU A 51 -8.67 21.67 2.80
C LEU A 51 -9.52 22.53 3.74
N LYS A 52 -10.47 23.32 3.20
CA LYS A 52 -11.31 24.23 3.99
C LYS A 52 -12.31 23.50 4.90
N ARG A 53 -12.83 22.35 4.42
CA ARG A 53 -13.81 21.53 5.14
C ARG A 53 -13.20 20.38 5.94
N PHE A 54 -11.87 20.35 6.06
CA PHE A 54 -11.16 19.27 6.75
C PHE A 54 -11.62 19.08 8.20
N ILE A 55 -11.61 20.16 8.99
CA ILE A 55 -12.03 20.09 10.41
C ILE A 55 -13.52 19.75 10.57
N PRO A 56 -14.45 20.39 9.82
CA PRO A 56 -15.85 19.96 9.82
C PRO A 56 -16.05 18.50 9.42
N ALA A 57 -15.30 18.00 8.42
CA ALA A 57 -15.38 16.60 8.01
C ALA A 57 -14.98 15.62 9.12
N LEU A 58 -14.00 15.94 9.96
CA LEU A 58 -13.66 15.15 11.15
C LEU A 58 -14.83 15.06 12.12
N ALA A 59 -15.56 16.16 12.32
CA ALA A 59 -16.76 16.17 13.15
C ALA A 59 -17.88 15.29 12.55
N GLU A 60 -18.04 15.31 11.22
CA GLU A 60 -19.01 14.46 10.49
C GLU A 60 -18.63 12.97 10.60
N VAL A 61 -17.34 12.63 10.51
CA VAL A 61 -16.85 11.26 10.75
C VAL A 61 -17.24 10.80 12.16
N TRP A 62 -17.05 11.66 13.15
CA TRP A 62 -17.40 11.32 14.55
C TRP A 62 -18.92 11.17 14.75
N ALA A 63 -19.70 12.06 14.18
CA ALA A 63 -21.17 12.01 14.21
C ALA A 63 -21.71 10.78 13.47
N GLY A 64 -21.09 10.43 12.34
CA GLY A 64 -21.44 9.29 11.49
C GLY A 64 -21.21 7.90 12.10
N ARG A 65 -20.73 7.82 13.36
CA ARG A 65 -20.65 6.55 14.11
C ARG A 65 -22.01 6.05 14.56
N LYS A 66 -22.96 6.95 14.77
CA LYS A 66 -24.34 6.59 15.07
C LYS A 66 -25.09 6.45 13.74
N GLY A 67 -25.57 5.25 13.44
CA GLY A 67 -26.38 5.02 12.25
C GLY A 67 -27.75 5.68 12.33
N ASP A 68 -28.40 5.84 11.19
CA ASP A 68 -29.78 6.35 11.07
C ASP A 68 -30.86 5.26 11.30
N GLY A 69 -30.45 4.04 11.64
CA GLY A 69 -31.32 2.89 11.86
C GLY A 69 -31.61 2.04 10.60
N ASP A 70 -31.17 2.45 9.42
CA ASP A 70 -31.31 1.65 8.20
C ASP A 70 -30.39 0.42 8.22
N LYS A 71 -31.00 -0.73 8.53
CA LYS A 71 -30.27 -2.01 8.62
C LYS A 71 -29.75 -2.55 7.27
N SER A 72 -30.14 -1.96 6.14
CA SER A 72 -29.64 -2.38 4.82
C SER A 72 -28.24 -1.84 4.50
N LYS A 73 -27.85 -0.76 5.15
CA LYS A 73 -26.61 -0.01 4.95
C LYS A 73 -25.68 -0.08 6.15
N ILE A 74 -24.44 0.36 5.97
CA ILE A 74 -23.45 0.53 7.04
C ILE A 74 -23.34 2.00 7.43
N THR A 75 -22.89 2.29 8.67
CA THR A 75 -22.71 3.68 9.10
C THR A 75 -21.63 4.38 8.28
N ALA A 76 -21.64 5.73 8.23
CA ALA A 76 -20.60 6.48 7.53
C ALA A 76 -19.19 6.20 8.10
N TRP A 77 -19.08 5.98 9.41
CA TRP A 77 -17.87 5.50 10.07
C TRP A 77 -17.41 4.12 9.56
N GLN A 78 -18.33 3.17 9.45
CA GLN A 78 -18.01 1.84 8.93
C GLN A 78 -17.62 1.88 7.46
N ALA A 79 -18.24 2.76 6.67
CA ALA A 79 -17.89 2.96 5.27
C ALA A 79 -16.48 3.55 5.12
N LEU A 80 -16.13 4.58 5.90
CA LEU A 80 -14.78 5.12 5.96
C LEU A 80 -13.78 4.07 6.41
N SER A 81 -14.09 3.33 7.49
CA SER A 81 -13.20 2.29 8.00
C SER A 81 -13.02 1.13 7.01
N THR A 82 -14.07 0.80 6.23
CA THR A 82 -13.96 -0.20 5.15
C THR A 82 -13.11 0.32 3.99
N ALA A 83 -13.24 1.58 3.60
CA ALA A 83 -12.37 2.20 2.61
C ALA A 83 -10.92 2.26 3.12
N LEU A 84 -10.70 2.72 4.35
CA LEU A 84 -9.39 2.72 5.00
C LEU A 84 -8.81 1.30 5.14
N SER A 85 -9.64 0.27 5.32
CA SER A 85 -9.14 -1.10 5.35
C SER A 85 -8.52 -1.52 4.02
N GLY A 86 -9.02 -1.03 2.90
CA GLY A 86 -8.41 -1.24 1.58
C GLY A 86 -7.13 -0.45 1.41
N GLN A 87 -7.10 0.79 1.90
CA GLN A 87 -6.00 1.75 1.76
C GLN A 87 -4.81 1.41 2.68
N VAL A 88 -5.07 1.23 3.99
CA VAL A 88 -4.03 0.97 4.98
C VAL A 88 -3.60 -0.49 4.93
N GLY A 89 -2.56 -0.76 4.14
CA GLY A 89 -2.02 -2.08 3.86
C GLY A 89 -0.49 -2.11 3.86
N THR A 90 0.07 -3.06 3.11
CA THR A 90 1.53 -3.15 2.91
C THR A 90 2.10 -1.90 2.22
N GLY A 91 1.29 -1.14 1.50
CA GLY A 91 1.67 0.14 0.88
C GLY A 91 2.24 1.15 1.86
N ASN A 92 1.70 1.21 3.07
CA ASN A 92 2.12 2.17 4.11
C ASN A 92 3.47 1.82 4.74
N LEU A 93 3.93 0.60 4.62
CA LEU A 93 5.19 0.11 5.18
C LEU A 93 6.19 -0.20 4.05
N ALA A 94 5.93 -1.24 3.29
CA ALA A 94 6.76 -1.65 2.16
C ALA A 94 6.75 -0.63 1.01
N GLY A 95 5.59 -0.04 0.69
CA GLY A 95 5.45 0.94 -0.38
C GLY A 95 6.22 2.23 -0.09
N VAL A 96 6.18 2.72 1.16
CA VAL A 96 6.95 3.90 1.60
C VAL A 96 8.46 3.63 1.51
N ALA A 97 8.92 2.47 2.00
CA ALA A 97 10.31 2.08 1.90
C ALA A 97 10.77 1.99 0.44
N THR A 98 9.97 1.35 -0.42
CA THR A 98 10.23 1.27 -1.87
C THR A 98 10.27 2.66 -2.52
N ALA A 99 9.36 3.58 -2.14
CA ALA A 99 9.37 4.94 -2.65
C ALA A 99 10.69 5.66 -2.33
N ILE A 100 11.18 5.52 -1.09
CA ILE A 100 12.46 6.10 -0.66
C ILE A 100 13.64 5.45 -1.38
N THR A 101 13.64 4.13 -1.58
CA THR A 101 14.72 3.42 -2.27
C THR A 101 14.80 3.81 -3.74
N LEU A 102 13.65 3.87 -4.44
CA LEU A 102 13.61 4.17 -5.87
C LEU A 102 13.76 5.66 -6.17
N GLY A 103 13.06 6.51 -5.42
CA GLY A 103 12.96 7.95 -5.69
C GLY A 103 13.74 8.85 -4.72
N GLY A 104 14.48 8.24 -3.79
CA GLY A 104 15.11 8.95 -2.69
C GLY A 104 14.08 9.50 -1.68
N PRO A 105 14.55 10.18 -0.62
CA PRO A 105 13.67 10.83 0.35
C PRO A 105 12.65 11.81 -0.27
N GLY A 106 12.98 12.41 -1.43
CA GLY A 106 12.09 13.30 -2.18
C GLY A 106 10.79 12.69 -2.67
N ALA A 107 10.72 11.37 -2.83
CA ALA A 107 9.49 10.67 -3.19
C ALA A 107 8.37 10.90 -2.16
N ILE A 108 8.71 11.08 -0.89
CA ILE A 108 7.74 11.36 0.19
C ILE A 108 7.01 12.69 -0.03
N PHE A 109 7.71 13.74 -0.48
CA PHE A 109 7.08 15.00 -0.85
C PHE A 109 6.01 14.79 -1.94
N TRP A 110 6.33 13.99 -2.96
CA TRP A 110 5.40 13.71 -4.05
C TRP A 110 4.25 12.78 -3.63
N MET A 111 4.45 11.92 -2.63
CA MET A 111 3.34 11.21 -1.96
C MET A 111 2.39 12.21 -1.27
N TRP A 112 2.90 13.24 -0.59
CA TRP A 112 2.05 14.29 0.02
C TRP A 112 1.26 15.07 -1.03
N ILE A 113 1.90 15.46 -2.15
CA ILE A 113 1.21 16.13 -3.26
C ILE A 113 0.10 15.25 -3.82
N THR A 114 0.38 13.95 -4.02
CA THR A 114 -0.61 12.97 -4.48
C THR A 114 -1.77 12.86 -3.50
N ALA A 115 -1.51 12.83 -2.20
CA ALA A 115 -2.55 12.77 -1.18
C ALA A 115 -3.40 14.06 -1.15
N ILE A 116 -2.78 15.24 -1.19
CA ILE A 116 -3.51 16.52 -1.21
C ILE A 116 -4.46 16.58 -2.43
N PHE A 117 -3.97 16.26 -3.61
CA PHE A 117 -4.81 16.21 -4.81
C PHE A 117 -5.78 15.02 -4.78
N GLY A 118 -5.34 13.91 -4.22
CA GLY A 118 -6.16 12.72 -3.99
C GLY A 118 -7.37 12.96 -3.09
N MET A 119 -7.27 13.86 -2.10
CA MET A 119 -8.44 14.25 -1.29
C MET A 119 -9.55 14.84 -2.15
N ALA A 120 -9.23 15.61 -3.20
CA ALA A 120 -10.24 16.16 -4.12
C ALA A 120 -10.82 15.09 -5.03
N LEU A 121 -10.03 14.10 -5.44
CA LEU A 121 -10.50 12.94 -6.20
C LEU A 121 -11.43 12.08 -5.35
N ALA A 122 -11.03 11.72 -4.13
CA ALA A 122 -11.84 10.93 -3.20
C ALA A 122 -13.17 11.61 -2.88
N PHE A 123 -13.18 12.95 -2.74
CA PHE A 123 -14.41 13.72 -2.61
C PHE A 123 -15.32 13.56 -3.84
N ALA A 124 -14.79 13.71 -5.05
CA ALA A 124 -15.55 13.61 -6.28
C ALA A 124 -16.11 12.20 -6.49
N GLU A 125 -15.27 11.17 -6.37
CA GLU A 125 -15.61 9.76 -6.53
C GLU A 125 -16.71 9.32 -5.57
N SER A 126 -16.53 9.61 -4.28
CA SER A 126 -17.47 9.18 -3.25
C SER A 126 -18.79 9.93 -3.31
N SER A 127 -18.76 11.21 -3.69
CA SER A 127 -19.99 11.96 -3.97
C SER A 127 -20.78 11.38 -5.14
N LEU A 128 -20.11 11.04 -6.25
CA LEU A 128 -20.73 10.37 -7.39
C LEU A 128 -21.25 8.98 -7.04
N ALA A 129 -20.49 8.22 -6.22
CA ALA A 129 -20.90 6.88 -5.80
C ALA A 129 -22.19 6.88 -4.97
N ILE A 130 -22.38 7.86 -4.10
CA ILE A 130 -23.64 8.04 -3.36
C ILE A 130 -24.77 8.47 -4.30
N LYS A 131 -24.51 9.41 -5.22
CA LYS A 131 -25.54 9.93 -6.14
C LYS A 131 -26.09 8.87 -7.07
N TYR A 132 -25.23 8.00 -7.60
CA TYR A 132 -25.56 7.04 -8.66
C TYR A 132 -25.65 5.58 -8.20
N ARG A 133 -25.66 5.33 -6.87
CA ARG A 133 -25.86 3.99 -6.33
C ARG A 133 -27.24 3.42 -6.61
N GLU A 134 -27.32 2.12 -6.75
CA GLU A 134 -28.56 1.37 -6.96
C GLU A 134 -28.87 0.50 -5.73
N THR A 135 -30.14 0.20 -5.51
CA THR A 135 -30.56 -0.79 -4.50
C THR A 135 -31.13 -1.98 -5.23
N ASP A 136 -30.60 -3.17 -4.94
CA ASP A 136 -31.07 -4.41 -5.55
C ASP A 136 -32.41 -4.87 -4.94
N LYS A 137 -32.98 -5.91 -5.55
CA LYS A 137 -34.25 -6.52 -5.11
C LYS A 137 -34.22 -7.10 -3.67
N TYR A 138 -33.03 -7.30 -3.11
CA TYR A 138 -32.83 -7.75 -1.74
C TYR A 138 -32.56 -6.61 -0.76
N GLY A 139 -32.65 -5.37 -1.22
CA GLY A 139 -32.39 -4.17 -0.42
C GLY A 139 -30.88 -3.89 -0.20
N ARG A 140 -29.97 -4.57 -0.91
CA ARG A 140 -28.53 -4.30 -0.83
C ARG A 140 -28.18 -3.10 -1.71
N VAL A 141 -27.26 -2.28 -1.21
CA VAL A 141 -26.78 -1.12 -1.94
C VAL A 141 -25.55 -1.51 -2.76
N ASN A 142 -25.62 -1.25 -4.06
CA ASN A 142 -24.57 -1.45 -5.03
C ASN A 142 -24.14 -0.08 -5.59
N GLY A 143 -22.85 0.21 -5.64
CA GLY A 143 -22.36 1.51 -6.11
C GLY A 143 -20.86 1.47 -6.39
N GLY A 144 -20.34 2.62 -6.81
CA GLY A 144 -18.96 2.78 -7.23
C GLY A 144 -18.84 3.21 -8.69
N PRO A 145 -17.62 3.20 -9.26
CA PRO A 145 -17.37 3.71 -10.61
C PRO A 145 -18.25 3.09 -11.69
N MET A 146 -18.44 1.77 -11.67
CA MET A 146 -19.27 1.08 -12.65
C MET A 146 -20.72 1.63 -12.71
N TYR A 147 -21.25 2.03 -11.56
CA TYR A 147 -22.61 2.57 -11.47
C TYR A 147 -22.69 4.04 -11.91
N TYR A 148 -21.73 4.90 -11.51
CA TYR A 148 -21.78 6.28 -11.98
C TYR A 148 -21.33 6.43 -13.44
N ILE A 149 -20.54 5.50 -14.00
CA ILE A 149 -20.30 5.42 -15.44
C ILE A 149 -21.60 5.09 -16.15
N LYS A 150 -22.27 4.00 -15.76
CA LYS A 150 -23.52 3.55 -16.38
C LYS A 150 -24.64 4.60 -16.26
N ASN A 151 -24.88 5.11 -15.06
CA ASN A 151 -26.03 5.96 -14.74
C ASN A 151 -25.77 7.45 -14.97
N GLY A 152 -24.50 7.87 -14.91
CA GLY A 152 -24.09 9.27 -15.08
C GLY A 152 -23.71 9.63 -16.51
N LEU A 153 -22.96 8.75 -17.21
CA LEU A 153 -22.55 8.95 -18.60
C LEU A 153 -23.52 8.32 -19.62
N GLY A 154 -24.37 7.41 -19.16
CA GLY A 154 -25.35 6.72 -20.00
C GLY A 154 -24.87 5.38 -20.57
N GLN A 155 -25.80 4.65 -21.22
CA GLN A 155 -25.61 3.28 -21.69
C GLN A 155 -24.46 3.12 -22.71
N SER A 156 -24.20 4.13 -23.52
CA SER A 156 -23.11 4.13 -24.51
C SER A 156 -21.72 4.01 -23.88
N TRP A 157 -21.58 4.35 -22.61
CA TRP A 157 -20.35 4.24 -21.83
C TRP A 157 -20.23 2.93 -21.03
N GLY A 158 -21.18 2.00 -21.21
CA GLY A 158 -21.18 0.70 -20.50
C GLY A 158 -19.88 -0.10 -20.66
N TRP A 159 -19.21 0.02 -21.81
CA TRP A 159 -17.90 -0.61 -22.05
C TRP A 159 -16.82 -0.14 -21.04
N LEU A 160 -16.86 1.16 -20.66
CA LEU A 160 -15.91 1.73 -19.70
C LEU A 160 -16.17 1.17 -18.29
N ALA A 161 -17.45 0.97 -17.92
CA ALA A 161 -17.82 0.33 -16.67
C ALA A 161 -17.35 -1.13 -16.60
N VAL A 162 -17.48 -1.88 -17.71
CA VAL A 162 -16.96 -3.26 -17.83
C VAL A 162 -15.44 -3.27 -17.70
N LEU A 163 -14.72 -2.37 -18.38
CA LEU A 163 -13.28 -2.25 -18.30
C LEU A 163 -12.82 -1.95 -16.85
N PHE A 164 -13.51 -1.02 -16.19
CA PHE A 164 -13.27 -0.73 -14.77
C PHE A 164 -13.45 -1.99 -13.88
N CYS A 165 -14.53 -2.75 -14.08
CA CYS A 165 -14.78 -3.97 -13.30
C CYS A 165 -13.72 -5.04 -13.53
N ILE A 166 -13.26 -5.23 -14.78
CA ILE A 166 -12.15 -6.15 -15.10
C ILE A 166 -10.87 -5.70 -14.39
N GLY A 167 -10.55 -4.40 -14.47
CA GLY A 167 -9.42 -3.81 -13.73
C GLY A 167 -9.54 -4.00 -12.22
N THR A 168 -10.76 -3.84 -11.67
CA THR A 168 -11.04 -4.07 -10.25
C THR A 168 -10.76 -5.52 -9.85
N LEU A 169 -11.21 -6.50 -10.63
CA LEU A 169 -10.96 -7.92 -10.34
C LEU A 169 -9.48 -8.26 -10.42
N PHE A 170 -8.78 -7.71 -11.41
CA PHE A 170 -7.35 -7.89 -11.57
C PHE A 170 -6.58 -7.27 -10.39
N SER A 171 -6.85 -6.00 -10.05
CA SER A 171 -6.22 -5.31 -8.93
C SER A 171 -6.56 -5.95 -7.59
N ALA A 172 -7.83 -6.33 -7.38
CA ALA A 172 -8.23 -7.03 -6.17
C ALA A 172 -7.43 -8.33 -5.99
N THR A 173 -7.34 -9.15 -7.04
CA THR A 173 -6.62 -10.43 -6.98
C THR A 173 -5.13 -10.22 -6.71
N ALA A 174 -4.46 -9.33 -7.47
CA ALA A 174 -3.04 -9.11 -7.37
C ALA A 174 -2.69 -8.32 -6.09
N THR A 175 -3.07 -7.02 -6.04
CA THR A 175 -2.62 -6.09 -4.98
C THR A 175 -3.44 -6.18 -3.70
N GLY A 176 -4.75 -6.38 -3.81
CA GLY A 176 -5.66 -6.46 -2.66
C GLY A 176 -5.64 -7.80 -1.94
N GLY A 177 -5.29 -8.90 -2.64
CA GLY A 177 -5.30 -10.25 -2.12
C GLY A 177 -3.92 -10.88 -1.99
N MET A 178 -3.32 -11.25 -3.13
CA MET A 178 -2.10 -12.07 -3.14
C MET A 178 -0.90 -11.36 -2.56
N VAL A 179 -0.64 -10.09 -2.92
CA VAL A 179 0.46 -9.29 -2.35
C VAL A 179 0.33 -9.19 -0.84
N GLN A 180 -0.87 -8.93 -0.34
CA GLN A 180 -1.11 -8.79 1.10
C GLN A 180 -0.87 -10.11 1.86
N ALA A 181 -1.43 -11.22 1.36
CA ALA A 181 -1.24 -12.53 1.98
C ALA A 181 0.23 -12.97 1.97
N ASN A 182 0.93 -12.72 0.87
CA ASN A 182 2.34 -13.00 0.75
C ASN A 182 3.17 -12.16 1.73
N SER A 183 2.92 -10.86 1.84
CA SER A 183 3.65 -9.97 2.74
C SER A 183 3.48 -10.36 4.21
N ILE A 184 2.30 -10.85 4.63
CA ILE A 184 2.12 -11.42 5.97
C ILE A 184 3.04 -12.63 6.15
N THR A 185 3.01 -13.56 5.19
CA THR A 185 3.80 -14.80 5.25
C THR A 185 5.29 -14.50 5.34
N GLN A 186 5.80 -13.61 4.47
CA GLN A 186 7.20 -13.21 4.49
C GLN A 186 7.61 -12.53 5.80
N SER A 187 6.82 -11.57 6.27
CA SER A 187 7.13 -10.83 7.49
C SER A 187 7.17 -11.75 8.72
N VAL A 188 6.26 -12.73 8.79
CA VAL A 188 6.27 -13.76 9.85
C VAL A 188 7.52 -14.64 9.74
N GLN A 189 7.92 -15.01 8.53
CA GLN A 189 9.12 -15.82 8.31
C GLN A 189 10.41 -15.08 8.67
N GLU A 190 10.58 -13.84 8.18
CA GLU A 190 11.75 -13.01 8.48
C GLU A 190 11.93 -12.85 9.98
N THR A 191 10.84 -12.56 10.70
CA THR A 191 10.89 -12.38 12.14
C THR A 191 11.11 -13.70 12.89
N SER A 192 10.54 -14.82 12.41
CA SER A 192 10.75 -16.14 13.03
C SER A 192 12.15 -16.69 12.80
N ARG A 193 12.76 -16.41 11.64
CA ARG A 193 14.16 -16.79 11.34
C ARG A 193 15.16 -16.08 12.25
N ALA A 194 14.93 -14.81 12.56
CA ALA A 194 15.75 -14.07 13.51
C ALA A 194 15.78 -14.74 14.90
N PHE A 195 14.77 -15.55 15.23
CA PHE A 195 14.68 -16.30 16.50
C PHE A 195 15.22 -17.74 16.42
N SER A 196 15.36 -18.31 15.22
CA SER A 196 15.65 -19.73 15.04
C SER A 196 17.02 -20.04 14.47
N LEU A 197 18.00 -19.13 14.59
CA LEU A 197 19.40 -19.47 14.30
C LEU A 197 19.82 -20.62 15.23
N PRO A 198 20.17 -21.83 14.69
CA PRO A 198 20.55 -22.94 15.53
C PRO A 198 21.87 -22.64 16.23
N CYS A 199 21.79 -22.42 17.51
CA CYS A 199 22.92 -22.17 18.39
C CYS A 199 23.73 -23.46 18.67
N GLN A 200 24.11 -24.22 17.63
CA GLN A 200 24.92 -25.43 17.76
C GLN A 200 26.11 -25.41 16.79
N LEU A 201 26.92 -24.36 16.87
CA LEU A 201 28.23 -24.38 16.25
C LEU A 201 29.23 -24.84 17.30
N SER A 202 29.73 -26.07 17.19
CA SER A 202 30.77 -26.59 18.05
C SER A 202 32.06 -25.79 17.85
N GLN A 203 32.62 -25.26 18.93
CA GLN A 203 33.65 -24.24 18.97
C GLN A 203 35.04 -24.51 18.32
N PRO A 204 35.53 -25.72 18.04
CA PRO A 204 36.93 -25.82 17.61
C PRO A 204 37.23 -25.51 16.15
N ALA A 205 36.23 -25.36 15.32
CA ALA A 205 36.38 -25.32 13.85
C ALA A 205 36.18 -23.96 13.19
N ILE A 206 35.77 -22.90 13.93
CA ILE A 206 35.47 -21.60 13.34
C ILE A 206 36.67 -20.67 13.50
N LYS A 207 37.41 -20.39 12.43
CA LYS A 207 38.47 -19.40 12.41
C LYS A 207 38.11 -18.05 11.81
N GLY A 208 36.97 -17.96 11.10
CA GLY A 208 36.49 -16.72 10.55
C GLY A 208 35.05 -16.83 10.02
N ILE A 209 34.35 -15.72 10.02
CA ILE A 209 33.05 -15.57 9.36
C ILE A 209 33.20 -14.52 8.29
N ARG A 210 32.71 -14.85 7.09
CA ARG A 210 32.71 -13.94 5.95
C ARG A 210 31.29 -13.70 5.52
N LEU A 211 30.87 -12.45 5.47
CA LEU A 211 29.63 -12.06 4.82
C LEU A 211 29.86 -11.99 3.33
N VAL A 212 29.12 -12.79 2.55
CA VAL A 212 29.16 -12.76 1.09
C VAL A 212 27.86 -12.17 0.60
N ASN A 213 27.93 -11.02 -0.05
CA ASN A 213 26.81 -10.40 -0.73
C ASN A 213 27.05 -10.47 -2.23
N ASN A 214 26.09 -11.02 -2.99
CA ASN A 214 26.12 -11.11 -4.47
C ASN A 214 27.42 -11.71 -5.08
N GLY A 215 27.97 -12.75 -4.49
CA GLY A 215 29.12 -13.48 -5.06
C GLY A 215 30.49 -12.77 -4.91
N VAL A 216 30.56 -11.62 -4.26
CA VAL A 216 31.81 -10.91 -3.98
C VAL A 216 32.20 -11.09 -2.52
N ALA A 217 33.24 -11.89 -2.28
CA ALA A 217 33.77 -12.13 -0.97
C ALA A 217 34.72 -11.01 -0.55
N LYS A 218 34.41 -10.24 0.50
CA LYS A 218 35.39 -9.42 1.23
C LYS A 218 35.82 -10.12 2.53
N ALA A 219 37.10 -10.30 2.69
CA ALA A 219 37.66 -10.88 3.88
C ALA A 219 37.86 -9.79 4.95
N ASP A 220 36.97 -9.76 5.94
CA ASP A 220 37.26 -9.10 7.18
C ASP A 220 37.59 -10.20 8.20
N GLN A 221 38.80 -10.13 8.79
CA GLN A 221 39.19 -11.00 9.88
C GLN A 221 38.44 -10.54 11.12
N MET A 222 37.48 -11.34 11.57
CA MET A 222 36.81 -11.09 12.86
C MET A 222 37.82 -11.27 14.00
N ASN A 223 37.76 -10.38 14.97
CA ASN A 223 38.57 -10.50 16.17
C ASN A 223 38.02 -11.61 17.10
N LYS A 224 38.80 -12.01 18.10
CA LYS A 224 38.41 -13.08 19.05
C LYS A 224 37.11 -12.77 19.82
N ALA A 225 36.78 -11.48 20.03
CA ALA A 225 35.58 -11.09 20.75
C ALA A 225 34.32 -11.27 19.87
N ASP A 226 34.43 -11.04 18.55
CA ASP A 226 33.35 -11.26 17.60
C ASP A 226 33.09 -12.75 17.36
N LEU A 227 34.18 -13.56 17.33
CA LEU A 227 34.07 -15.03 17.31
C LEU A 227 33.36 -15.60 18.55
N ALA A 228 33.60 -15.00 19.72
CA ALA A 228 32.89 -15.37 20.95
C ALA A 228 31.38 -15.02 20.87
N LYS A 229 31.01 -13.88 20.26
CA LYS A 229 29.62 -13.49 20.04
C LYS A 229 28.91 -14.43 19.06
N VAL A 230 29.59 -14.87 18.01
CA VAL A 230 29.05 -15.87 17.07
C VAL A 230 28.79 -17.20 17.77
N SER A 231 29.74 -17.65 18.59
CA SER A 231 29.59 -18.89 19.37
C SER A 231 28.51 -18.79 20.45
N ALA A 232 28.24 -17.60 20.96
CA ALA A 232 27.18 -17.32 21.93
C ALA A 232 25.82 -17.00 21.29
N CYS A 233 25.69 -17.02 19.95
CA CYS A 233 24.49 -16.60 19.21
C CYS A 233 24.09 -15.15 19.45
N GLU A 234 25.01 -14.29 19.77
CA GLU A 234 24.79 -12.87 20.06
C GLU A 234 25.02 -11.97 18.83
N LEU A 235 25.35 -12.54 17.66
CA LEU A 235 25.53 -11.78 16.42
C LEU A 235 24.16 -11.62 15.73
N GLU A 236 23.56 -10.45 15.87
CA GLU A 236 22.46 -10.00 15.03
C GLU A 236 23.02 -9.62 13.65
N THR A 237 22.72 -10.42 12.63
CA THR A 237 23.04 -10.06 11.24
C THR A 237 21.85 -9.34 10.63
N SER A 238 22.09 -8.15 10.09
CA SER A 238 21.06 -7.37 9.37
C SER A 238 20.63 -7.98 8.03
N ASN A 239 21.29 -9.05 7.60
CA ASN A 239 20.93 -9.77 6.38
C ASN A 239 21.14 -11.28 6.56
N PRO A 240 20.06 -12.06 6.83
CA PRO A 240 20.16 -13.50 7.08
C PRO A 240 20.42 -14.35 5.84
N ASP A 241 20.38 -13.78 4.62
CA ASP A 241 20.38 -14.58 3.40
C ASP A 241 21.77 -15.07 2.94
N THR A 242 22.85 -14.62 3.56
CA THR A 242 24.20 -15.03 3.15
C THR A 242 25.21 -14.99 4.29
N LEU A 243 25.01 -15.81 5.30
CA LEU A 243 26.06 -16.07 6.29
C LEU A 243 26.96 -17.19 5.78
N VAL A 244 28.16 -16.88 5.32
CA VAL A 244 29.15 -17.87 4.92
C VAL A 244 30.10 -18.09 6.09
N ILE A 245 30.06 -19.27 6.69
CA ILE A 245 30.99 -19.70 7.75
C ILE A 245 32.15 -20.37 7.05
N ILE A 246 33.36 -19.80 7.17
CA ILE A 246 34.57 -20.38 6.64
C ILE A 246 35.19 -21.24 7.74
N LEU A 247 35.23 -22.55 7.52
CA LEU A 247 35.96 -23.49 8.34
C LEU A 247 37.36 -23.66 7.73
N GLU A 248 38.43 -23.36 8.44
CA GLU A 248 39.78 -23.70 8.01
C GLU A 248 40.12 -25.14 8.39
N ASP A 249 40.64 -25.90 7.44
CA ASP A 249 41.23 -27.21 7.69
C ASP A 249 42.62 -27.08 8.32
N VAL A 250 43.03 -28.08 9.07
CA VAL A 250 44.09 -28.01 10.07
C VAL A 250 45.54 -28.05 9.49
N GLU A 251 45.72 -28.11 8.18
CA GLU A 251 47.04 -28.16 7.54
C GLU A 251 47.23 -27.06 6.48
N GLY A 252 47.50 -25.85 6.92
CA GLY A 252 48.39 -24.87 6.28
C GLY A 252 48.29 -24.59 4.79
N SER A 253 47.21 -24.88 4.09
CA SER A 253 47.00 -24.49 2.71
C SER A 253 45.78 -23.60 2.57
N ASP A 254 45.95 -22.45 1.91
CA ASP A 254 44.91 -21.48 1.55
C ASP A 254 43.85 -22.02 0.58
N THR A 255 43.46 -23.26 0.71
CA THR A 255 42.39 -23.85 -0.10
C THR A 255 41.07 -23.69 0.62
N LEU A 256 40.18 -22.93 0.01
CA LEU A 256 38.73 -22.84 0.31
C LEU A 256 38.12 -24.24 0.22
N VAL A 257 38.14 -25.00 1.31
CA VAL A 257 37.50 -26.30 1.39
C VAL A 257 36.23 -26.15 2.21
N ASN A 258 35.11 -26.23 1.54
CA ASN A 258 33.72 -26.17 2.04
C ASN A 258 33.26 -24.79 2.51
N THR A 259 32.83 -24.00 1.56
CA THR A 259 31.75 -23.06 1.78
C THR A 259 30.47 -23.88 2.12
N ALA A 260 30.24 -24.13 3.38
CA ALA A 260 28.89 -24.40 3.81
C ALA A 260 28.16 -23.09 3.62
N SER A 261 27.65 -22.85 2.41
CA SER A 261 26.57 -21.91 2.21
C SER A 261 25.44 -22.46 3.06
N VAL A 262 25.23 -21.86 4.23
CA VAL A 262 23.91 -21.91 4.83
C VAL A 262 23.07 -21.04 3.89
N GLU A 263 22.73 -21.60 2.72
CA GLU A 263 21.59 -21.12 1.99
C GLU A 263 20.48 -21.11 3.02
N ALA A 264 20.04 -19.92 3.41
CA ALA A 264 18.91 -19.73 4.29
C ALA A 264 17.77 -20.51 3.65
N GLY A 265 17.66 -21.75 4.11
CA GLY A 265 16.68 -22.76 3.92
C GLY A 265 15.73 -22.67 2.76
N SER A 266 16.21 -22.85 1.55
CA SER A 266 15.29 -23.18 0.47
C SER A 266 14.69 -24.60 0.60
N ASN A 267 15.20 -25.45 1.49
CA ASN A 267 14.79 -26.85 1.55
C ASN A 267 14.49 -27.41 2.95
N ASN A 268 14.22 -26.57 3.96
CA ASN A 268 13.67 -27.10 5.19
C ASN A 268 12.15 -27.31 5.00
N LEU A 269 11.74 -28.56 5.07
CA LEU A 269 10.34 -28.98 5.07
C LEU A 269 9.52 -28.16 6.08
N ASP A 270 10.15 -27.72 7.18
CA ASP A 270 9.58 -26.91 8.24
C ASP A 270 9.18 -25.50 7.78
N THR A 271 9.96 -24.85 6.89
CA THR A 271 9.61 -23.53 6.34
C THR A 271 8.49 -23.64 5.30
N VAL A 272 8.45 -24.68 4.50
CA VAL A 272 7.36 -24.95 3.55
C VAL A 272 6.07 -25.27 4.28
N ILE A 273 6.14 -26.05 5.36
CA ILE A 273 4.99 -26.34 6.22
C ILE A 273 4.46 -25.06 6.87
N ALA A 274 5.35 -24.19 7.33
CA ALA A 274 4.96 -22.91 7.93
C ALA A 274 4.18 -22.01 6.95
N ASN A 275 4.56 -21.92 5.67
CA ASN A 275 3.89 -21.07 4.68
C ASN A 275 2.44 -21.47 4.42
N TRP A 276 2.20 -22.75 4.17
CA TRP A 276 0.82 -23.17 3.94
C TRP A 276 -0.02 -23.09 5.22
N LEU A 277 0.56 -23.27 6.40
CA LEU A 277 -0.14 -23.13 7.66
C LEU A 277 -0.54 -21.66 7.90
N ILE A 278 0.40 -20.73 7.69
CA ILE A 278 0.13 -19.27 7.76
C ILE A 278 -0.97 -18.91 6.75
N GLY A 279 -0.83 -19.38 5.49
CA GLY A 279 -1.83 -19.15 4.45
C GLY A 279 -3.21 -19.69 4.80
N LEU A 280 -3.29 -20.89 5.41
CA LEU A 280 -4.54 -21.48 5.88
C LEU A 280 -5.18 -20.66 7.01
N ILE A 281 -4.38 -20.19 7.97
CA ILE A 281 -4.86 -19.35 9.08
C ILE A 281 -5.43 -18.04 8.53
N ILE A 282 -4.69 -17.36 7.64
CA ILE A 282 -5.14 -16.11 7.02
C ILE A 282 -6.45 -16.35 6.26
N ALA A 283 -6.51 -17.39 5.42
CA ALA A 283 -7.68 -17.75 4.62
C ALA A 283 -8.90 -18.04 5.51
N ALA A 284 -8.73 -18.76 6.61
CA ALA A 284 -9.79 -19.05 7.57
C ALA A 284 -10.32 -17.79 8.28
N LEU A 285 -9.42 -16.91 8.74
CA LEU A 285 -9.78 -15.65 9.37
C LEU A 285 -10.51 -14.72 8.38
N VAL A 286 -10.01 -14.62 7.14
CA VAL A 286 -10.64 -13.84 6.07
C VAL A 286 -12.04 -14.39 5.78
N PHE A 287 -12.18 -15.71 5.61
CA PHE A 287 -13.48 -16.35 5.37
C PHE A 287 -14.49 -16.04 6.46
N ALA A 288 -14.10 -16.14 7.74
CA ALA A 288 -14.97 -15.86 8.87
C ALA A 288 -15.56 -14.43 8.83
N VAL A 289 -14.81 -13.45 8.28
CA VAL A 289 -15.27 -12.07 8.16
C VAL A 289 -16.10 -11.88 6.90
N ILE A 290 -15.61 -12.31 5.72
CA ILE A 290 -16.23 -11.97 4.43
C ILE A 290 -17.54 -12.70 4.17
N ILE A 291 -17.77 -13.86 4.83
CA ILE A 291 -19.02 -14.63 4.64
C ILE A 291 -20.26 -13.82 5.00
N GLY A 292 -20.14 -12.90 5.97
CA GLY A 292 -21.21 -11.96 6.39
C GLY A 292 -21.40 -10.73 5.47
N GLY A 293 -20.57 -10.59 4.42
CA GLY A 293 -20.62 -9.47 3.48
C GLY A 293 -20.29 -8.12 4.11
N ILE A 294 -20.72 -7.02 3.44
CA ILE A 294 -20.34 -5.65 3.79
C ILE A 294 -20.61 -5.27 5.26
N LYS A 295 -21.66 -5.82 5.87
CA LYS A 295 -21.98 -5.55 7.30
C LYS A 295 -20.95 -6.14 8.25
N SER A 296 -20.53 -7.38 7.99
CA SER A 296 -19.49 -8.04 8.77
C SER A 296 -18.15 -7.34 8.55
N ILE A 297 -17.80 -7.08 7.29
CA ILE A 297 -16.58 -6.35 6.91
C ILE A 297 -16.57 -4.97 7.59
N GLY A 298 -17.63 -4.18 7.45
CA GLY A 298 -17.74 -2.85 8.08
C GLY A 298 -17.70 -2.90 9.62
N SER A 299 -18.26 -3.93 10.24
CA SER A 299 -18.20 -4.11 11.69
C SER A 299 -16.78 -4.42 12.19
N VAL A 300 -16.05 -5.28 11.47
CA VAL A 300 -14.65 -5.61 11.80
C VAL A 300 -13.74 -4.42 11.49
N ALA A 301 -13.83 -3.86 10.28
CA ALA A 301 -13.04 -2.70 9.86
C ALA A 301 -13.26 -1.49 10.78
N GLY A 302 -14.52 -1.22 11.17
CA GLY A 302 -14.86 -0.11 12.07
C GLY A 302 -14.25 -0.19 13.47
N LYS A 303 -13.74 -1.35 13.89
CA LYS A 303 -13.04 -1.56 15.15
C LYS A 303 -11.54 -1.72 14.97
N VAL A 304 -11.14 -2.57 14.03
CA VAL A 304 -9.74 -2.98 13.84
C VAL A 304 -8.93 -1.84 13.23
N VAL A 305 -9.45 -1.18 12.17
CA VAL A 305 -8.70 -0.16 11.44
C VAL A 305 -8.32 1.04 12.31
N PRO A 306 -9.23 1.65 13.09
CA PRO A 306 -8.84 2.74 13.98
C PRO A 306 -7.85 2.31 15.06
N LEU A 307 -8.04 1.11 15.64
CA LEU A 307 -7.15 0.58 16.67
C LEU A 307 -5.73 0.37 16.13
N MET A 308 -5.60 -0.29 14.97
CA MET A 308 -4.28 -0.56 14.37
C MET A 308 -3.57 0.73 13.94
N ALA A 309 -4.34 1.70 13.38
CA ALA A 309 -3.78 2.99 12.96
C ALA A 309 -3.24 3.79 14.17
N VAL A 310 -4.04 3.89 15.24
CA VAL A 310 -3.62 4.60 16.46
C VAL A 310 -2.42 3.91 17.13
N ALA A 311 -2.43 2.58 17.20
CA ALA A 311 -1.32 1.82 17.77
C ALA A 311 -0.03 2.02 16.97
N TYR A 312 -0.11 1.89 15.63
CA TYR A 312 1.05 2.07 14.76
C TYR A 312 1.60 3.50 14.83
N ILE A 313 0.73 4.52 14.70
CA ILE A 313 1.12 5.93 14.80
C ILE A 313 1.76 6.21 16.16
N GLY A 314 1.19 5.67 17.24
CA GLY A 314 1.72 5.85 18.60
C GLY A 314 3.14 5.30 18.75
N ILE A 315 3.38 4.07 18.28
CA ILE A 315 4.71 3.45 18.32
C ILE A 315 5.70 4.21 17.42
N ALA A 316 5.32 4.52 16.19
CA ALA A 316 6.14 5.30 15.27
C ALA A 316 6.50 6.67 15.86
N PHE A 317 5.55 7.34 16.51
CA PHE A 317 5.78 8.62 17.17
C PHE A 317 6.80 8.51 18.32
N VAL A 318 6.72 7.46 19.13
CA VAL A 318 7.73 7.20 20.17
C VAL A 318 9.12 7.00 19.57
N VAL A 319 9.24 6.19 18.51
CA VAL A 319 10.52 5.96 17.82
C VAL A 319 11.07 7.27 17.24
N ILE A 320 10.23 8.11 16.63
CA ILE A 320 10.63 9.42 16.10
C ILE A 320 11.08 10.34 17.24
N LEU A 321 10.40 10.36 18.38
CA LEU A 321 10.80 11.16 19.54
C LEU A 321 12.17 10.72 20.09
N MET A 322 12.46 9.41 20.11
CA MET A 322 13.78 8.89 20.53
C MET A 322 14.89 9.36 19.58
N ASN A 323 14.57 9.68 18.31
CA ASN A 323 15.48 10.17 17.28
C ASN A 323 15.17 11.61 16.86
N ALA A 324 14.66 12.45 17.78
CA ALA A 324 14.15 13.79 17.46
C ALA A 324 15.21 14.73 16.85
N SER A 325 16.49 14.54 17.16
CA SER A 325 17.59 15.29 16.58
C SER A 325 17.74 15.11 15.07
N GLU A 326 17.30 13.97 14.52
CA GLU A 326 17.39 13.63 13.10
C GLU A 326 16.18 14.14 12.29
N VAL A 327 15.08 14.51 12.95
CA VAL A 327 13.84 14.95 12.30
C VAL A 327 14.05 16.17 11.37
N PRO A 328 14.79 17.23 11.77
CA PRO A 328 15.06 18.35 10.86
C PRO A 328 15.84 17.93 9.61
N GLN A 329 16.80 17.00 9.75
CA GLN A 329 17.57 16.48 8.63
C GLN A 329 16.71 15.61 7.69
N ALA A 330 15.80 14.80 8.23
CA ALA A 330 14.86 14.00 7.47
C ALA A 330 13.95 14.89 6.60
N PHE A 331 13.36 15.95 7.18
CA PHE A 331 12.59 16.92 6.40
C PHE A 331 13.44 17.65 5.36
N ALA A 332 14.66 18.06 5.71
CA ALA A 332 15.57 18.68 4.76
C ALA A 332 15.90 17.74 3.58
N ALA A 333 16.10 16.43 3.85
CA ALA A 333 16.34 15.43 2.82
C ALA A 333 15.10 15.25 1.91
N ILE A 334 13.88 15.22 2.48
CA ILE A 334 12.63 15.15 1.72
C ILE A 334 12.51 16.35 0.77
N PHE A 335 12.65 17.58 1.28
CA PHE A 335 12.50 18.76 0.44
C PHE A 335 13.64 18.94 -0.58
N LYS A 336 14.89 18.68 -0.20
CA LYS A 336 16.02 18.73 -1.14
C LYS A 336 15.89 17.69 -2.25
N GLY A 337 15.52 16.46 -1.89
CA GLY A 337 15.32 15.37 -2.83
C GLY A 337 14.14 15.61 -3.77
N ALA A 338 13.06 16.24 -3.27
CA ALA A 338 11.85 16.52 -4.06
C ALA A 338 12.08 17.40 -5.28
N PHE A 339 13.06 18.31 -5.23
CA PHE A 339 13.36 19.27 -6.29
C PHE A 339 14.71 19.04 -6.96
N GLY A 340 15.38 17.93 -6.66
CA GLY A 340 16.67 17.60 -7.26
C GLY A 340 17.81 18.54 -6.86
N TRP A 341 17.68 19.32 -5.77
CA TRP A 341 18.69 20.29 -5.35
C TRP A 341 20.03 19.66 -4.94
N SER A 342 20.06 18.37 -4.67
CA SER A 342 21.30 17.60 -4.44
C SER A 342 22.05 17.27 -5.73
N ALA A 343 21.39 17.30 -6.89
CA ALA A 343 21.96 16.99 -8.20
C ALA A 343 22.40 18.25 -8.99
N ALA A 344 22.30 19.44 -8.40
CA ALA A 344 22.54 20.73 -9.08
C ALA A 344 23.97 20.95 -9.59
N THR A 345 24.90 20.02 -9.33
CA THR A 345 26.30 20.11 -9.74
C THR A 345 26.63 19.41 -11.07
N GLY A 346 25.64 18.81 -11.79
CA GLY A 346 26.01 18.07 -13.01
C GLY A 346 24.86 17.57 -13.89
N GLY A 347 24.02 18.42 -14.44
CA GLY A 347 23.20 18.09 -15.65
C GLY A 347 22.11 16.99 -15.54
N PHE A 348 21.99 16.28 -14.41
CA PHE A 348 21.07 15.16 -14.16
C PHE A 348 19.79 15.53 -13.40
N THR A 349 19.56 16.80 -13.10
CA THR A 349 18.45 17.30 -12.25
C THR A 349 17.06 16.85 -12.72
N GLY A 350 16.83 16.81 -14.03
CA GLY A 350 15.52 16.44 -14.58
C GLY A 350 15.19 14.96 -14.42
N ALA A 351 16.14 14.07 -14.58
CA ALA A 351 15.94 12.63 -14.45
C ALA A 351 15.68 12.24 -12.99
N VAL A 352 16.44 12.76 -12.05
CA VAL A 352 16.28 12.52 -10.61
C VAL A 352 14.90 13.01 -10.13
N LEU A 353 14.47 14.19 -10.59
CA LEU A 353 13.15 14.73 -10.30
C LEU A 353 12.04 13.83 -10.85
N ALA A 354 12.16 13.37 -12.09
CA ALA A 354 11.16 12.49 -12.71
C ALA A 354 11.03 11.15 -11.96
N ILE A 355 12.14 10.58 -11.50
CA ILE A 355 12.15 9.34 -10.71
C ILE A 355 11.46 9.58 -9.35
N ALA A 356 11.76 10.67 -8.66
CA ALA A 356 11.13 11.00 -7.39
C ALA A 356 9.61 11.22 -7.53
N ILE A 357 9.17 11.93 -8.59
CA ILE A 357 7.75 12.12 -8.92
C ILE A 357 7.10 10.76 -9.20
N ARG A 358 7.68 9.96 -10.09
CA ARG A 358 7.15 8.63 -10.44
C ARG A 358 6.98 7.77 -9.20
N ALA A 359 8.05 7.60 -8.41
CA ALA A 359 8.03 6.77 -7.23
C ALA A 359 7.02 7.27 -6.18
N GLY A 360 6.97 8.58 -5.94
CA GLY A 360 6.05 9.16 -4.97
C GLY A 360 4.58 9.06 -5.41
N VAL A 361 4.27 9.28 -6.69
CA VAL A 361 2.88 9.23 -7.18
C VAL A 361 2.40 7.78 -7.30
N ASP A 362 3.23 6.87 -7.83
CA ASP A 362 2.88 5.44 -7.93
C ASP A 362 2.61 4.84 -6.53
N ARG A 363 3.53 5.05 -5.59
CA ARG A 363 3.37 4.51 -4.23
C ARG A 363 2.33 5.26 -3.40
N GLY A 364 2.12 6.55 -3.67
CA GLY A 364 1.02 7.32 -3.10
C GLY A 364 -0.35 6.78 -3.53
N LEU A 365 -0.55 6.54 -4.84
CA LEU A 365 -1.78 5.93 -5.35
C LEU A 365 -1.98 4.51 -4.83
N PHE A 366 -0.91 3.71 -4.80
CA PHE A 366 -0.95 2.35 -4.28
C PHE A 366 -1.42 2.31 -2.81
N SER A 367 -1.06 3.32 -2.02
CA SER A 367 -1.46 3.43 -0.62
C SER A 367 -2.87 3.99 -0.47
N ASN A 368 -3.14 5.21 -0.94
CA ASN A 368 -4.40 5.92 -0.64
C ASN A 368 -5.55 5.63 -1.60
N GLU A 369 -5.31 4.95 -2.72
CA GLU A 369 -6.29 4.55 -3.73
C GLU A 369 -7.10 5.71 -4.36
N ALA A 370 -6.73 6.98 -4.11
CA ALA A 370 -7.48 8.13 -4.61
C ALA A 370 -7.31 8.31 -6.12
N GLY A 371 -8.42 8.37 -6.85
CA GLY A 371 -8.42 8.36 -8.31
C GLY A 371 -8.44 6.94 -8.90
N GLN A 372 -8.28 5.89 -8.08
CA GLN A 372 -8.36 4.50 -8.52
C GLN A 372 -9.82 4.01 -8.63
N GLY A 373 -10.74 4.58 -7.83
CA GLY A 373 -12.14 4.22 -7.86
C GLY A 373 -12.52 3.03 -6.96
N SER A 374 -11.62 2.51 -6.14
CA SER A 374 -11.86 1.42 -5.20
C SER A 374 -12.61 1.90 -3.95
N ALA A 375 -12.12 2.90 -3.26
CA ALA A 375 -12.72 3.47 -2.05
C ALA A 375 -14.20 3.89 -2.21
N PRO A 376 -14.64 4.54 -3.30
CA PRO A 376 -16.04 4.89 -3.52
C PRO A 376 -17.01 3.70 -3.54
N ILE A 377 -16.52 2.47 -3.80
CA ILE A 377 -17.33 1.25 -3.72
C ILE A 377 -17.80 1.01 -2.26
N ALA A 378 -16.89 1.18 -1.28
CA ALA A 378 -17.25 1.08 0.13
C ALA A 378 -18.12 2.26 0.58
N HIS A 379 -17.78 3.48 0.15
CA HIS A 379 -18.54 4.69 0.50
C HIS A 379 -19.97 4.67 -0.02
N ALA A 380 -20.24 4.03 -1.16
CA ALA A 380 -21.59 3.88 -1.69
C ALA A 380 -22.55 3.16 -0.73
N ALA A 381 -22.05 2.25 0.11
CA ALA A 381 -22.86 1.49 1.07
C ALA A 381 -23.23 2.29 2.34
N ALA A 382 -22.74 3.53 2.49
CA ALA A 382 -22.96 4.34 3.69
C ALA A 382 -24.42 4.76 3.88
N GLN A 383 -24.83 4.82 5.15
CA GLN A 383 -26.07 5.46 5.61
C GLN A 383 -25.91 6.98 5.51
N THR A 384 -26.10 7.54 4.33
CA THR A 384 -26.13 8.99 4.11
C THR A 384 -27.06 9.32 2.96
N LYS A 385 -27.72 10.45 3.06
CA LYS A 385 -28.54 11.00 1.99
C LYS A 385 -27.79 12.07 1.20
N ASN A 386 -26.79 12.71 1.83
CA ASN A 386 -26.05 13.79 1.20
C ASN A 386 -24.75 13.27 0.56
N PRO A 387 -24.62 13.32 -0.78
CA PRO A 387 -23.43 12.90 -1.48
C PRO A 387 -22.15 13.64 -1.07
N THR A 388 -22.24 14.95 -0.83
CA THR A 388 -21.05 15.77 -0.51
C THR A 388 -20.52 15.51 0.89
N THR A 389 -21.39 15.21 1.86
CA THR A 389 -20.96 14.79 3.22
C THR A 389 -20.13 13.51 3.15
N GLN A 390 -20.57 12.51 2.36
CA GLN A 390 -19.78 11.29 2.20
C GLN A 390 -18.49 11.53 1.43
N GLY A 391 -18.48 12.47 0.49
CA GLY A 391 -17.26 12.91 -0.19
C GLY A 391 -16.26 13.56 0.79
N GLU A 392 -16.76 14.40 1.71
CA GLU A 392 -15.94 15.02 2.76
C GLU A 392 -15.38 13.97 3.75
N ILE A 393 -16.16 12.96 4.10
CA ILE A 393 -15.70 11.83 4.92
C ILE A 393 -14.61 11.02 4.19
N ALA A 394 -14.77 10.78 2.88
CA ALA A 394 -13.81 10.00 2.10
C ALA A 394 -12.43 10.67 2.01
N MET A 395 -12.36 12.00 1.92
CA MET A 395 -11.07 12.70 1.87
C MET A 395 -10.25 12.52 3.17
N ILE A 396 -10.90 12.30 4.32
CA ILE A 396 -10.23 12.03 5.59
C ILE A 396 -9.46 10.69 5.52
N GLY A 397 -9.99 9.70 4.77
CA GLY A 397 -9.28 8.43 4.55
C GLY A 397 -7.93 8.64 3.90
N VAL A 398 -7.87 9.41 2.81
CA VAL A 398 -6.63 9.74 2.09
C VAL A 398 -5.62 10.46 3.00
N PHE A 399 -6.09 11.38 3.83
CA PHE A 399 -5.25 12.09 4.79
C PHE A 399 -4.66 11.14 5.85
N ILE A 400 -5.49 10.30 6.47
CA ILE A 400 -5.04 9.35 7.49
C ILE A 400 -4.02 8.38 6.90
N ASP A 401 -4.30 7.83 5.73
CA ASP A 401 -3.44 6.87 5.07
C ASP A 401 -2.06 7.47 4.74
N THR A 402 -2.03 8.52 3.94
CA THR A 402 -0.78 8.99 3.35
C THR A 402 -0.13 10.12 4.14
N ILE A 403 -0.89 11.17 4.51
CA ILE A 403 -0.30 12.29 5.23
C ILE A 403 0.11 11.87 6.65
N LEU A 404 -0.64 10.97 7.28
CA LEU A 404 -0.35 10.57 8.65
C LEU A 404 0.48 9.27 8.67
N ILE A 405 -0.07 8.13 8.25
CA ILE A 405 0.57 6.81 8.42
C ILE A 405 1.86 6.70 7.57
N CYS A 406 1.80 7.02 6.26
CA CYS A 406 3.00 6.93 5.42
C CYS A 406 4.10 7.91 5.86
N THR A 407 3.73 9.11 6.34
CA THR A 407 4.71 10.07 6.87
C THR A 407 5.39 9.53 8.13
N MET A 408 4.64 8.89 9.03
CA MET A 408 5.22 8.27 10.23
C MET A 408 6.23 7.18 9.85
N THR A 409 5.88 6.31 8.90
CA THR A 409 6.79 5.29 8.37
C THR A 409 8.04 5.92 7.75
N ALA A 410 7.85 6.92 6.89
CA ALA A 410 8.97 7.61 6.23
C ALA A 410 9.93 8.26 7.24
N LEU A 411 9.39 8.92 8.26
CA LEU A 411 10.21 9.55 9.29
C LEU A 411 10.99 8.50 10.13
N VAL A 412 10.39 7.35 10.45
CA VAL A 412 11.13 6.26 11.10
C VAL A 412 12.30 5.82 10.23
N ILE A 413 12.07 5.54 8.93
CA ILE A 413 13.12 5.11 8.00
C ILE A 413 14.23 6.17 7.84
N LEU A 414 13.89 7.46 7.86
CA LEU A 414 14.82 8.57 7.62
C LEU A 414 15.49 9.11 8.87
N CYS A 415 14.98 8.83 10.08
CA CYS A 415 15.52 9.32 11.33
C CYS A 415 16.31 8.27 12.10
N VAL A 416 15.96 6.98 11.97
CA VAL A 416 16.63 5.92 12.72
C VAL A 416 17.95 5.57 12.07
N GLN A 417 19.04 5.71 12.83
CA GLN A 417 20.38 5.32 12.43
C GLN A 417 20.69 3.90 12.91
N GLY A 418 21.50 3.18 12.13
CA GLY A 418 21.99 1.85 12.47
C GLY A 418 23.30 1.56 11.73
N ASP A 419 23.88 0.42 12.00
CA ASP A 419 25.12 -0.02 11.37
C ASP A 419 24.79 -0.83 10.11
N PHE A 420 24.71 -0.15 8.97
CA PHE A 420 24.40 -0.75 7.68
C PHE A 420 25.57 -0.62 6.72
N VAL A 421 25.58 -1.42 5.63
CA VAL A 421 26.58 -1.36 4.56
C VAL A 421 25.89 -1.23 3.19
N ASN A 422 26.42 -0.37 2.32
CA ASN A 422 25.93 -0.24 0.94
C ASN A 422 26.53 -1.32 0.02
N ALA A 423 26.15 -1.32 -1.25
CA ALA A 423 26.63 -2.28 -2.25
C ALA A 423 28.15 -2.20 -2.51
N ALA A 424 28.81 -1.10 -2.16
CA ALA A 424 30.26 -0.95 -2.23
C ALA A 424 30.96 -1.45 -0.95
N GLY A 425 30.20 -1.93 0.05
CA GLY A 425 30.72 -2.34 1.36
C GLY A 425 31.11 -1.17 2.26
N GLU A 426 30.60 0.04 1.99
CA GLU A 426 30.86 1.22 2.80
C GLU A 426 29.81 1.37 3.89
N PRO A 427 30.18 1.81 5.11
CA PRO A 427 29.24 2.05 6.18
C PRO A 427 28.22 3.13 5.80
N VAL A 428 26.94 2.85 6.01
CA VAL A 428 25.83 3.80 5.83
C VAL A 428 24.96 3.82 7.06
N LYS A 429 24.28 4.95 7.31
CA LYS A 429 23.57 5.20 8.56
C LYS A 429 22.13 4.72 8.55
N TYR A 430 21.50 4.66 7.39
CA TYR A 430 20.06 4.44 7.29
C TYR A 430 19.75 3.15 6.53
N ALA A 431 18.74 2.42 6.98
CA ALA A 431 18.35 1.13 6.41
C ALA A 431 18.04 1.19 4.90
N TYR A 432 17.47 2.31 4.40
CA TYR A 432 17.16 2.45 2.97
C TYR A 432 18.40 2.58 2.05
N GLN A 433 19.58 2.79 2.63
CA GLN A 433 20.86 2.87 1.92
C GLN A 433 21.59 1.52 1.91
N ALA A 434 21.11 0.58 2.70
CA ALA A 434 21.73 -0.73 2.85
C ALA A 434 21.57 -1.60 1.60
N ALA A 435 22.62 -2.37 1.29
CA ALA A 435 22.54 -3.36 0.23
C ALA A 435 21.67 -4.55 0.67
N GLY A 436 20.89 -5.09 -0.28
CA GLY A 436 20.11 -6.31 -0.06
C GLY A 436 18.87 -6.14 0.82
N LEU A 437 18.57 -4.94 1.31
CA LEU A 437 17.29 -4.66 1.98
C LEU A 437 16.28 -4.09 0.97
N GLU A 438 15.10 -4.67 0.92
CA GLU A 438 14.03 -4.24 0.04
C GLU A 438 12.70 -4.11 0.79
N ALA A 439 11.87 -3.19 0.31
CA ALA A 439 10.48 -3.03 0.75
C ALA A 439 10.31 -3.12 2.27
N THR A 440 9.65 -4.16 2.77
CA THR A 440 9.34 -4.37 4.19
C THR A 440 10.60 -4.52 5.06
N ALA A 441 11.65 -5.16 4.53
CA ALA A 441 12.89 -5.40 5.27
C ALA A 441 13.57 -4.08 5.70
N ILE A 442 13.47 -3.02 4.89
CA ILE A 442 13.98 -1.68 5.25
C ILE A 442 13.24 -1.12 6.47
N THR A 443 11.91 -1.19 6.46
CA THR A 443 11.10 -0.71 7.58
C THR A 443 11.38 -1.54 8.83
N ASN A 444 11.49 -2.87 8.67
CA ASN A 444 11.81 -3.80 9.75
C ASN A 444 13.19 -3.47 10.36
N ALA A 445 14.23 -3.31 9.53
CA ALA A 445 15.57 -2.97 9.97
C ALA A 445 15.61 -1.62 10.72
N ALA A 446 14.88 -0.60 10.24
CA ALA A 446 14.79 0.68 10.91
C ALA A 446 14.17 0.55 12.32
N TYR A 447 13.06 -0.19 12.46
CA TYR A 447 12.44 -0.41 13.76
C TYR A 447 13.31 -1.28 14.69
N ALA A 448 13.95 -2.32 14.15
CA ALA A 448 14.85 -3.19 14.91
C ALA A 448 16.07 -2.43 15.46
N SER A 449 16.59 -1.47 14.69
CA SER A 449 17.69 -0.59 15.16
C SER A 449 17.24 0.43 16.20
N ALA A 450 15.95 0.80 16.22
CA ALA A 450 15.43 1.81 17.14
C ALA A 450 15.09 1.27 18.52
N ILE A 451 14.46 0.09 18.59
CA ILE A 451 13.95 -0.49 19.83
C ILE A 451 14.13 -2.02 19.85
N PRO A 452 14.44 -2.60 21.01
CA PRO A 452 14.50 -4.06 21.18
C PRO A 452 13.18 -4.70 20.75
N GLY A 453 13.24 -5.70 19.86
CA GLY A 453 12.05 -6.35 19.32
C GLY A 453 11.27 -5.52 18.30
N GLY A 454 11.85 -4.44 17.76
CA GLY A 454 11.21 -3.54 16.80
C GLY A 454 10.74 -4.24 15.52
N GLY A 455 11.41 -5.30 15.09
CA GLY A 455 10.97 -6.13 13.97
C GLY A 455 9.58 -6.73 14.18
N TRP A 456 9.22 -7.13 15.40
CA TRP A 456 7.87 -7.61 15.72
C TRP A 456 6.79 -6.54 15.57
N VAL A 457 7.13 -5.27 15.82
CA VAL A 457 6.19 -4.15 15.60
C VAL A 457 5.78 -4.10 14.13
N VAL A 458 6.72 -4.19 13.20
CA VAL A 458 6.46 -4.17 11.77
C VAL A 458 5.68 -5.42 11.34
N THR A 459 6.07 -6.60 11.81
CA THR A 459 5.39 -7.86 11.50
C THR A 459 3.93 -7.86 11.96
N ILE A 460 3.65 -7.39 13.18
CA ILE A 460 2.30 -7.26 13.71
C ILE A 460 1.52 -6.20 12.92
N ALA A 461 2.14 -5.06 12.62
CA ALA A 461 1.51 -4.02 11.82
C ALA A 461 1.12 -4.54 10.42
N ILE A 462 2.04 -5.25 9.72
CA ILE A 462 1.76 -5.86 8.43
C ILE A 462 0.64 -6.89 8.53
N ALA A 463 0.65 -7.74 9.56
CA ALA A 463 -0.39 -8.75 9.74
C ALA A 463 -1.79 -8.10 9.82
N PHE A 464 -1.94 -7.02 10.61
CA PHE A 464 -3.22 -6.31 10.72
C PHE A 464 -3.55 -5.49 9.48
N PHE A 465 -2.61 -4.72 8.94
CA PHE A 465 -2.81 -3.87 7.77
C PHE A 465 -3.18 -4.71 6.55
N ALA A 466 -2.38 -5.72 6.24
CA ALA A 466 -2.65 -6.60 5.11
C ALA A 466 -3.94 -7.41 5.30
N PHE A 467 -4.23 -7.91 6.50
CA PHE A 467 -5.49 -8.61 6.78
C PHE A 467 -6.70 -7.70 6.53
N THR A 468 -6.66 -6.46 7.00
CA THR A 468 -7.76 -5.51 6.77
C THR A 468 -7.88 -5.14 5.30
N THR A 469 -6.76 -5.02 4.57
CA THR A 469 -6.79 -4.79 3.11
C THR A 469 -7.45 -5.95 2.37
N ILE A 470 -7.11 -7.19 2.71
CA ILE A 470 -7.71 -8.39 2.12
C ILE A 470 -9.24 -8.38 2.29
N ILE A 471 -9.76 -8.07 3.48
CA ILE A 471 -11.21 -8.05 3.70
C ILE A 471 -11.90 -6.87 3.01
N GLY A 472 -11.26 -5.71 2.92
CA GLY A 472 -11.78 -4.54 2.17
C GLY A 472 -11.88 -4.82 0.68
N TRP A 473 -10.80 -5.30 0.08
CA TRP A 473 -10.73 -5.61 -1.34
C TRP A 473 -11.64 -6.78 -1.77
N SER A 474 -11.95 -7.71 -0.85
CA SER A 474 -12.95 -8.75 -1.13
C SER A 474 -14.32 -8.16 -1.49
N TYR A 475 -14.70 -7.06 -0.84
CA TYR A 475 -15.96 -6.38 -1.16
C TYR A 475 -15.89 -5.65 -2.52
N TYR A 476 -14.75 -5.07 -2.87
CA TYR A 476 -14.57 -4.44 -4.18
C TYR A 476 -14.68 -5.47 -5.31
N ALA A 477 -14.04 -6.62 -5.15
CA ALA A 477 -14.19 -7.74 -6.07
C ALA A 477 -15.64 -8.25 -6.15
N GLU A 478 -16.34 -8.37 -5.01
CA GLU A 478 -17.75 -8.76 -4.96
C GLU A 478 -18.62 -7.81 -5.77
N GLN A 479 -18.45 -6.50 -5.62
CA GLN A 479 -19.21 -5.49 -6.35
C GLN A 479 -18.93 -5.52 -7.86
N ALA A 480 -17.68 -5.71 -8.26
CA ALA A 480 -17.30 -5.81 -9.67
C ALA A 480 -17.90 -7.07 -10.32
N VAL A 481 -17.83 -8.23 -9.66
CA VAL A 481 -18.45 -9.48 -10.14
C VAL A 481 -19.97 -9.34 -10.18
N THR A 482 -20.59 -8.75 -9.17
CA THR A 482 -22.04 -8.53 -9.13
C THR A 482 -22.51 -7.69 -10.32
N TYR A 483 -21.74 -6.65 -10.68
CA TYR A 483 -22.05 -5.82 -11.86
C TYR A 483 -21.92 -6.59 -13.17
N LEU A 484 -20.87 -7.40 -13.35
CA LEU A 484 -20.56 -8.11 -14.59
C LEU A 484 -21.48 -9.29 -14.86
N VAL A 485 -21.73 -10.13 -13.84
CA VAL A 485 -22.42 -11.43 -14.02
C VAL A 485 -23.67 -11.58 -13.17
N GLY A 486 -23.96 -10.62 -12.32
CA GLY A 486 -25.19 -10.57 -11.52
C GLY A 486 -25.03 -11.11 -10.08
N GLU A 487 -26.11 -10.99 -9.32
CA GLU A 487 -26.14 -11.21 -7.87
C GLU A 487 -25.85 -12.66 -7.44
N TRP A 488 -26.08 -13.64 -8.30
CA TRP A 488 -25.85 -15.05 -8.00
C TRP A 488 -24.37 -15.36 -7.74
N ALA A 489 -23.47 -14.61 -8.38
CA ALA A 489 -22.04 -14.81 -8.27
C ALA A 489 -21.43 -14.25 -6.97
N THR A 490 -22.19 -13.44 -6.22
CA THR A 490 -21.76 -12.81 -4.96
C THR A 490 -21.22 -13.83 -3.94
N LYS A 491 -21.89 -14.98 -3.79
CA LYS A 491 -21.42 -16.02 -2.86
C LYS A 491 -20.21 -16.76 -3.42
N LEU A 492 -20.22 -17.05 -4.73
CA LEU A 492 -19.15 -17.80 -5.38
C LEU A 492 -17.80 -17.04 -5.29
N ILE A 493 -17.81 -15.72 -5.53
CA ILE A 493 -16.57 -14.93 -5.47
C ILE A 493 -15.93 -14.95 -4.07
N ARG A 494 -16.72 -15.04 -2.99
CA ARG A 494 -16.19 -15.15 -1.62
C ARG A 494 -15.38 -16.43 -1.41
N TYR A 495 -15.83 -17.57 -1.95
CA TYR A 495 -15.09 -18.83 -1.89
C TYR A 495 -13.83 -18.78 -2.76
N ILE A 496 -13.94 -18.24 -3.98
CA ILE A 496 -12.79 -18.05 -4.87
C ILE A 496 -11.75 -17.15 -4.19
N TRP A 497 -12.20 -16.07 -3.53
CA TRP A 497 -11.33 -15.16 -2.81
C TRP A 497 -10.47 -15.85 -1.74
N VAL A 498 -11.07 -16.74 -0.96
CA VAL A 498 -10.34 -17.52 0.05
C VAL A 498 -9.24 -18.37 -0.60
N GLY A 499 -9.53 -18.98 -1.76
CA GLY A 499 -8.54 -19.72 -2.55
C GLY A 499 -7.41 -18.82 -3.06
N VAL A 500 -7.73 -17.62 -3.56
CA VAL A 500 -6.76 -16.61 -4.02
C VAL A 500 -5.81 -16.22 -2.89
N ILE A 501 -6.32 -15.99 -1.68
CA ILE A 501 -5.51 -15.64 -0.51
C ILE A 501 -4.56 -16.76 -0.12
N PHE A 502 -5.06 -18.01 -0.09
CA PHE A 502 -4.22 -19.16 0.21
C PHE A 502 -3.09 -19.32 -0.82
N VAL A 503 -3.41 -19.23 -2.12
CA VAL A 503 -2.40 -19.29 -3.19
C VAL A 503 -1.42 -18.14 -3.08
N GLY A 504 -1.89 -16.90 -2.79
CA GLY A 504 -1.06 -15.73 -2.60
C GLY A 504 -0.02 -15.90 -1.50
N ALA A 505 -0.38 -16.53 -0.39
CA ALA A 505 0.54 -16.83 0.71
C ALA A 505 1.69 -17.78 0.33
N LEU A 506 1.49 -18.59 -0.72
CA LEU A 506 2.47 -19.59 -1.21
C LEU A 506 3.29 -19.09 -2.41
N THR A 507 2.91 -17.98 -3.05
CA THR A 507 3.49 -17.52 -4.32
C THR A 507 4.70 -16.62 -4.07
N GLN A 508 5.67 -16.65 -4.99
CA GLN A 508 6.82 -15.73 -4.97
C GLN A 508 6.39 -14.30 -5.34
N VAL A 509 6.94 -13.31 -4.64
CA VAL A 509 6.45 -11.91 -4.62
C VAL A 509 6.70 -11.14 -5.90
N GLY A 510 7.86 -11.31 -6.54
CA GLY A 510 8.32 -10.41 -7.60
C GLY A 510 7.33 -10.26 -8.74
N PHE A 511 6.81 -11.36 -9.25
CA PHE A 511 5.84 -11.37 -10.36
C PHE A 511 4.52 -10.68 -10.01
N ILE A 512 4.01 -10.89 -8.77
CA ILE A 512 2.73 -10.32 -8.34
C ILE A 512 2.84 -8.80 -8.15
N TRP A 513 3.95 -8.31 -7.61
CA TRP A 513 4.20 -6.87 -7.48
C TRP A 513 4.30 -6.17 -8.83
N MET A 514 4.95 -6.81 -9.82
CA MET A 514 5.02 -6.29 -11.18
C MET A 514 3.63 -6.15 -11.81
N LEU A 515 2.76 -7.14 -11.63
CA LEU A 515 1.37 -7.09 -12.09
C LEU A 515 0.55 -6.02 -11.34
N GLY A 516 0.90 -5.72 -10.10
CA GLY A 516 0.17 -4.78 -9.24
C GLY A 516 0.10 -3.37 -9.82
N GLY A 517 1.21 -2.87 -10.35
CA GLY A 517 1.24 -1.54 -10.98
C GLY A 517 0.31 -1.43 -12.19
N LEU A 518 0.32 -2.45 -13.07
CA LEU A 518 -0.56 -2.50 -14.24
C LEU A 518 -2.04 -2.65 -13.82
N ALA A 519 -2.30 -3.47 -12.81
CA ALA A 519 -3.63 -3.69 -12.29
C ALA A 519 -4.25 -2.39 -11.74
N ASN A 520 -3.50 -1.63 -10.95
CA ASN A 520 -3.96 -0.34 -10.43
C ASN A 520 -4.22 0.69 -11.53
N ALA A 521 -3.36 0.75 -12.54
CA ALA A 521 -3.56 1.62 -13.70
C ALA A 521 -4.83 1.26 -14.49
N SER A 522 -5.13 -0.05 -14.62
CA SER A 522 -6.33 -0.53 -15.34
C SER A 522 -7.64 -0.12 -14.66
N MET A 523 -7.64 0.15 -13.36
CA MET A 523 -8.75 0.75 -12.63
C MET A 523 -8.74 2.28 -12.72
N ALA A 524 -7.58 2.89 -12.47
CA ALA A 524 -7.45 4.34 -12.34
C ALA A 524 -7.83 5.06 -13.64
N VAL A 525 -7.39 4.57 -14.80
CA VAL A 525 -7.65 5.23 -16.09
C VAL A 525 -9.14 5.34 -16.40
N PRO A 526 -9.93 4.24 -16.40
CA PRO A 526 -11.38 4.34 -16.63
C PRO A 526 -12.09 5.24 -15.62
N ASN A 527 -11.68 5.17 -14.36
CA ASN A 527 -12.27 5.98 -13.31
C ASN A 527 -11.97 7.47 -13.48
N LEU A 528 -10.73 7.86 -13.72
CA LEU A 528 -10.35 9.26 -13.94
C LEU A 528 -11.04 9.85 -15.15
N ILE A 529 -11.20 9.10 -16.25
CA ILE A 529 -12.00 9.51 -17.41
C ILE A 529 -13.44 9.79 -16.98
N ALA A 530 -14.05 8.89 -16.22
CA ALA A 530 -15.44 9.02 -15.80
C ALA A 530 -15.68 10.22 -14.87
N ILE A 531 -14.83 10.42 -13.86
CA ILE A 531 -15.02 11.55 -12.93
C ILE A 531 -14.74 12.90 -13.59
N LEU A 532 -13.81 12.97 -14.55
CA LEU A 532 -13.59 14.17 -15.35
C LEU A 532 -14.79 14.48 -16.24
N ALA A 533 -15.35 13.47 -16.92
CA ALA A 533 -16.56 13.62 -17.72
C ALA A 533 -17.77 14.03 -16.87
N LEU A 534 -17.88 13.54 -15.62
CA LEU A 534 -18.93 13.88 -14.66
C LEU A 534 -18.57 15.10 -13.78
N SER A 535 -17.51 15.83 -14.09
CA SER A 535 -17.05 16.95 -13.26
C SER A 535 -18.13 18.03 -13.09
N GLY A 536 -18.95 18.30 -14.12
CA GLY A 536 -20.08 19.21 -14.04
C GLY A 536 -21.08 18.82 -12.95
N VAL A 537 -21.35 17.52 -12.78
CA VAL A 537 -22.24 16.98 -11.75
C VAL A 537 -21.64 17.19 -10.36
N VAL A 538 -20.34 16.90 -10.19
CA VAL A 538 -19.63 17.10 -8.93
C VAL A 538 -19.67 18.59 -8.52
N LEU A 539 -19.41 19.49 -9.47
CA LEU A 539 -19.43 20.93 -9.22
C LEU A 539 -20.82 21.46 -8.91
N ALA A 540 -21.88 20.90 -9.54
CA ALA A 540 -23.26 21.25 -9.22
C ALA A 540 -23.63 20.83 -7.78
N MET A 541 -23.25 19.61 -7.36
CA MET A 541 -23.44 19.16 -5.99
C MET A 541 -22.68 20.03 -4.99
N HIS A 542 -21.44 20.42 -5.33
CA HIS A 542 -20.63 21.31 -4.50
C HIS A 542 -21.29 22.69 -4.31
N LYS A 543 -21.82 23.30 -5.37
CA LYS A 543 -22.48 24.61 -5.32
C LYS A 543 -23.75 24.58 -4.48
N LYS A 544 -24.57 23.52 -4.63
CA LYS A 544 -25.85 23.39 -3.93
C LYS A 544 -25.68 23.21 -2.41
N ASN A 545 -24.64 22.50 -1.97
CA ASN A 545 -24.36 22.24 -0.57
C ASN A 545 -23.29 23.19 0.04
N GLY A 546 -22.92 24.24 -0.66
CA GLY A 546 -22.03 25.29 -0.18
C GLY A 546 -22.67 26.32 0.71
N ASP A 547 -24.01 26.37 0.74
CA ASP A 547 -24.79 27.28 1.57
C ASP A 547 -25.46 26.48 2.70
N PRO A 548 -25.02 26.64 3.97
CA PRO A 548 -25.62 25.94 5.09
C PRO A 548 -27.08 26.34 5.36
N ASP A 549 -27.55 27.44 4.77
CA ASP A 549 -28.88 28.00 4.99
C ASP A 549 -29.94 27.56 3.96
N THR A 550 -29.61 26.70 2.99
CA THR A 550 -30.61 26.16 2.07
C THR A 550 -31.17 24.83 2.55
N GLU A 551 -32.42 24.85 3.07
CA GLU A 551 -33.20 23.68 3.48
C GLU A 551 -33.55 22.68 2.36
N ASP A 552 -33.03 22.85 1.15
CA ASP A 552 -33.42 22.10 -0.07
C ASP A 552 -32.59 20.83 -0.33
N GLY A 553 -31.90 20.27 0.68
CA GLY A 553 -31.11 19.03 0.54
C GLY A 553 -31.93 17.78 0.11
N ASP A 554 -33.25 17.79 0.28
CA ASP A 554 -34.11 16.60 0.10
C ASP A 554 -34.70 16.45 -1.31
N SER A 555 -34.68 17.48 -2.18
CA SER A 555 -35.42 17.45 -3.45
C SER A 555 -34.68 16.87 -4.67
N ILE A 556 -33.36 16.57 -4.57
CA ILE A 556 -32.57 16.03 -5.71
C ILE A 556 -32.73 14.52 -5.88
N MET A 557 -33.24 13.82 -4.87
CA MET A 557 -33.31 12.35 -4.89
C MET A 557 -34.48 11.78 -5.72
N LEU A 558 -35.42 12.57 -6.15
CA LEU A 558 -36.70 12.07 -6.69
C LEU A 558 -37.06 12.51 -8.11
N LYS A 559 -36.25 13.29 -8.79
CA LYS A 559 -36.54 13.63 -10.21
C LYS A 559 -35.37 13.22 -11.08
N GLY A 560 -35.44 11.96 -11.56
CA GLY A 560 -34.84 11.56 -12.81
C GLY A 560 -35.63 12.22 -13.94
N GLU A 561 -35.40 13.50 -14.19
CA GLU A 561 -35.85 14.11 -15.41
C GLU A 561 -34.89 13.69 -16.52
N GLY A 562 -35.42 12.90 -17.45
CA GLY A 562 -34.77 12.56 -18.69
C GLY A 562 -34.36 13.84 -19.42
N VAL A 563 -33.12 13.79 -19.87
CA VAL A 563 -32.68 14.66 -20.95
C VAL A 563 -33.10 13.94 -22.23
N GLU A 564 -34.12 14.46 -22.91
CA GLU A 564 -34.43 14.14 -24.30
C GLU A 564 -33.23 14.45 -25.22
#